data_2a4db8800011ae90e10f16cb336f37f2
#
_entry.id   2a4db8800011ae90e10f16cb336f37f2
#
_cell.length_a   1.000
_cell.length_b   1.000
_cell.length_c   1.000
_cell.angle_alpha   90.00
_cell.angle_beta   90.00
_cell.angle_gamma   90.00
#
_symmetry.space_group_name_H-M   'P 1'
#
loop_
_entity.id
_entity.type
_entity.pdbx_description
1 polymer ?
#
loop_
_entity_poly.entity_id
_entity_poly.type
_entity_poly.pdbx_seq_one_letter_code
_entity_poly.pdbx_strand_id
1 'polypeptide(L)'
;MDASIMEGKNHQAGAVAGVSIIKNPIAAAYSVMKSSPHVLLTGAGAEAFAKEQGLEVVSPSYFYTKERFQQLQKIIKSDSIKLDHSNDEDDQGSIKSEIRDSKYGTVGADALDRFGN
;
A
#
# COMPACT_ATOMS: atom_id res chain seq x y z
N MET A 1 -2.43 2.47 -4.62
CA MET A 1 -2.11 1.54 -3.51
C MET A 1 -1.16 0.50 -4.03
N ASP A 2 -0.30 -0.01 -3.13
CA ASP A 2 0.71 -1.01 -3.43
C ASP A 2 0.63 -2.10 -2.38
N ALA A 3 0.99 -3.33 -2.76
CA ALA A 3 1.05 -4.45 -1.83
C ALA A 3 2.05 -5.49 -2.33
N SER A 4 2.73 -6.16 -1.42
CA SER A 4 3.61 -7.26 -1.73
C SER A 4 3.50 -8.38 -0.70
N ILE A 5 3.78 -9.60 -1.13
CA ILE A 5 3.81 -10.79 -0.28
C ILE A 5 4.96 -11.69 -0.72
N MET A 6 5.53 -12.40 0.23
CA MET A 6 6.59 -13.39 -0.03
C MET A 6 6.36 -14.64 0.83
N GLU A 7 6.64 -15.80 0.25
CA GLU A 7 6.60 -17.09 0.92
C GLU A 7 8.02 -17.62 1.09
N GLY A 8 8.45 -17.84 2.34
CA GLY A 8 9.81 -18.29 2.66
C GLY A 8 10.14 -19.69 2.14
N LYS A 9 9.18 -20.64 2.21
CA LYS A 9 9.40 -22.05 1.85
C LYS A 9 9.88 -22.24 0.42
N ASN A 10 9.25 -21.56 -0.54
CA ASN A 10 9.54 -21.74 -1.98
C ASN A 10 10.17 -20.48 -2.59
N HIS A 11 10.45 -19.46 -1.77
CA HIS A 11 10.95 -18.15 -2.21
C HIS A 11 10.08 -17.50 -3.30
N GLN A 12 8.77 -17.77 -3.27
CA GLN A 12 7.82 -17.14 -4.17
C GLN A 12 7.46 -15.75 -3.68
N ALA A 13 7.26 -14.83 -4.60
CA ALA A 13 6.82 -13.49 -4.28
C ALA A 13 5.77 -13.00 -5.29
N GLY A 14 4.93 -12.09 -4.86
CA GLY A 14 3.98 -11.40 -5.72
C GLY A 14 3.73 -10.00 -5.23
N ALA A 15 3.50 -9.08 -6.16
CA ALA A 15 3.26 -7.69 -5.84
C ALA A 15 2.31 -7.03 -6.83
N VAL A 16 1.62 -6.01 -6.36
CA VAL A 16 0.87 -5.06 -7.20
C VAL A 16 1.23 -3.64 -6.81
N ALA A 17 1.30 -2.74 -7.78
CA ALA A 17 1.61 -1.34 -7.55
C ALA A 17 0.72 -0.41 -8.38
N GLY A 18 0.46 0.79 -7.85
CA GLY A 18 -0.33 1.82 -8.53
C GLY A 18 -1.79 1.44 -8.78
N VAL A 19 -2.37 0.54 -7.98
CA VAL A 19 -3.78 0.12 -8.12
C VAL A 19 -4.71 1.05 -7.36
N SER A 20 -5.90 1.29 -7.90
CA SER A 20 -6.86 2.26 -7.38
C SER A 20 -8.26 1.69 -7.08
N ILE A 21 -8.61 0.55 -7.68
CA ILE A 21 -9.94 -0.05 -7.58
C ILE A 21 -9.97 -1.42 -6.92
N ILE A 22 -8.83 -2.02 -6.61
CA ILE A 22 -8.78 -3.34 -5.95
C ILE A 22 -9.07 -3.14 -4.46
N LYS A 23 -10.16 -3.72 -3.97
CA LYS A 23 -10.56 -3.57 -2.56
C LYS A 23 -9.53 -4.13 -1.58
N ASN A 24 -8.89 -5.26 -1.93
CA ASN A 24 -7.87 -5.91 -1.13
C ASN A 24 -6.59 -6.13 -1.95
N PRO A 25 -5.65 -5.17 -1.96
CA PRO A 25 -4.43 -5.27 -2.75
C PRO A 25 -3.52 -6.45 -2.38
N ILE A 26 -3.50 -6.87 -1.10
CA ILE A 26 -2.68 -8.02 -0.69
C ILE A 26 -3.21 -9.34 -1.26
N ALA A 27 -4.53 -9.48 -1.43
CA ALA A 27 -5.11 -10.63 -2.13
C ALA A 27 -4.70 -10.65 -3.61
N ALA A 28 -4.60 -9.46 -4.24
CA ALA A 28 -4.10 -9.36 -5.61
C ALA A 28 -2.61 -9.74 -5.69
N ALA A 29 -1.78 -9.27 -4.78
CA ALA A 29 -0.36 -9.66 -4.69
C ALA A 29 -0.21 -11.18 -4.51
N TYR A 30 -1.04 -11.79 -3.66
CA TYR A 30 -1.08 -13.24 -3.50
C TYR A 30 -1.48 -13.97 -4.79
N SER A 31 -2.47 -13.47 -5.52
CA SER A 31 -2.88 -14.03 -6.81
C SER A 31 -1.77 -13.91 -7.86
N VAL A 32 -1.03 -12.78 -7.88
CA VAL A 32 0.15 -12.64 -8.74
C VAL A 32 1.18 -13.72 -8.42
N MET A 33 1.48 -13.95 -7.14
CA MET A 33 2.44 -14.97 -6.70
C MET A 33 2.02 -16.39 -7.11
N LYS A 34 0.72 -16.72 -7.04
CA LYS A 34 0.23 -18.10 -7.25
C LYS A 34 -0.20 -18.39 -8.68
N SER A 35 -0.67 -17.40 -9.44
CA SER A 35 -1.41 -17.63 -10.70
C SER A 35 -0.84 -16.84 -11.87
N SER A 36 0.34 -16.21 -11.72
CA SER A 36 0.97 -15.44 -12.80
C SER A 36 2.45 -15.81 -12.95
N PRO A 37 3.02 -15.68 -14.14
CA PRO A 37 4.47 -15.83 -14.35
C PRO A 37 5.27 -14.60 -13.88
N HIS A 38 4.59 -13.53 -13.45
CA HIS A 38 5.21 -12.29 -13.05
C HIS A 38 5.33 -12.20 -11.53
N VAL A 39 6.31 -11.45 -11.04
CA VAL A 39 6.46 -11.13 -9.63
C VAL A 39 5.73 -9.82 -9.29
N LEU A 40 5.60 -8.91 -10.25
CA LEU A 40 4.97 -7.60 -10.07
C LEU A 40 4.06 -7.29 -11.26
N LEU A 41 2.85 -6.84 -10.97
CA LEU A 41 1.96 -6.19 -11.93
C LEU A 41 1.63 -4.77 -11.47
N THR A 42 1.40 -3.85 -12.42
CA THR A 42 1.15 -2.44 -12.08
C THR A 42 -0.06 -1.86 -12.79
N GLY A 43 -0.67 -0.85 -12.17
CA GLY A 43 -1.72 0.00 -12.73
C GLY A 43 -2.87 -0.79 -13.34
N ALA A 44 -3.32 -0.38 -14.52
CA ALA A 44 -4.47 -0.99 -15.22
C ALA A 44 -4.26 -2.48 -15.54
N GLY A 45 -3.02 -2.93 -15.79
CA GLY A 45 -2.70 -4.34 -15.99
C GLY A 45 -2.94 -5.19 -14.75
N ALA A 46 -2.53 -4.70 -13.58
CA ALA A 46 -2.81 -5.35 -12.30
C ALA A 46 -4.33 -5.39 -12.00
N GLU A 47 -5.04 -4.33 -12.33
CA GLU A 47 -6.50 -4.24 -12.12
C GLU A 47 -7.28 -5.17 -13.05
N ALA A 48 -6.84 -5.32 -14.30
CA ALA A 48 -7.43 -6.28 -15.24
C ALA A 48 -7.21 -7.72 -14.76
N PHE A 49 -5.96 -8.06 -14.38
CA PHE A 49 -5.63 -9.36 -13.81
C PHE A 49 -6.46 -9.67 -12.55
N ALA A 50 -6.59 -8.71 -11.64
CA ALA A 50 -7.39 -8.89 -10.43
C ALA A 50 -8.86 -9.23 -10.74
N LYS A 51 -9.45 -8.58 -11.74
CA LYS A 51 -10.81 -8.88 -12.22
C LYS A 51 -10.91 -10.29 -12.79
N GLU A 52 -9.94 -10.71 -13.60
CA GLU A 52 -9.87 -12.09 -14.16
C GLU A 52 -9.77 -13.13 -13.06
N GLN A 53 -9.06 -12.83 -11.96
CA GLN A 53 -8.97 -13.70 -10.79
C GLN A 53 -10.20 -13.65 -9.89
N GLY A 54 -11.25 -12.89 -10.25
CA GLY A 54 -12.49 -12.79 -9.49
C GLY A 54 -12.39 -11.98 -8.20
N LEU A 55 -11.37 -11.12 -8.07
CA LEU A 55 -11.20 -10.27 -6.89
C LEU A 55 -12.19 -9.11 -6.89
N GLU A 56 -12.62 -8.72 -5.69
CA GLU A 56 -13.57 -7.62 -5.51
C GLU A 56 -12.94 -6.29 -5.91
N VAL A 57 -13.62 -5.59 -6.82
CA VAL A 57 -13.26 -4.24 -7.23
C VAL A 57 -14.28 -3.23 -6.73
N VAL A 58 -13.81 -2.05 -6.40
CA VAL A 58 -14.61 -0.96 -5.83
C VAL A 58 -14.34 0.35 -6.57
N SER A 59 -15.23 1.33 -6.42
CA SER A 59 -14.95 2.68 -6.90
C SER A 59 -13.76 3.27 -6.11
N PRO A 60 -12.90 4.10 -6.73
CA PRO A 60 -11.85 4.83 -6.01
C PRO A 60 -12.35 5.62 -4.79
N SER A 61 -13.60 6.07 -4.81
CA SER A 61 -14.24 6.76 -3.68
C SER A 61 -14.38 5.90 -2.42
N TYR A 62 -14.32 4.56 -2.55
CA TYR A 62 -14.31 3.64 -1.41
C TYR A 62 -13.14 3.90 -0.45
N PHE A 63 -11.99 4.32 -0.97
CA PHE A 63 -10.78 4.59 -0.19
C PHE A 63 -10.68 6.04 0.31
N TYR A 64 -11.67 6.87 -0.02
CA TYR A 64 -11.68 8.26 0.44
C TYR A 64 -11.88 8.33 1.95
N THR A 65 -10.98 9.03 2.64
CA THR A 65 -11.18 9.46 4.02
C THR A 65 -10.95 10.96 4.13
N LYS A 66 -11.73 11.61 4.98
CA LYS A 66 -11.65 13.06 5.20
C LYS A 66 -10.25 13.46 5.72
N GLU A 67 -9.68 12.64 6.59
CA GLU A 67 -8.37 12.84 7.21
C GLU A 67 -7.26 12.86 6.14
N ARG A 68 -7.23 11.85 5.26
CA ARG A 68 -6.24 11.77 4.17
C ARG A 68 -6.40 12.89 3.16
N PHE A 69 -7.61 13.27 2.85
CA PHE A 69 -7.87 14.42 1.99
C PHE A 69 -7.36 15.73 2.60
N GLN A 70 -7.59 15.95 3.89
CA GLN A 70 -7.08 17.12 4.61
C GLN A 70 -5.54 17.15 4.66
N GLN A 71 -4.89 15.99 4.89
CA GLN A 71 -3.44 15.88 4.83
C GLN A 71 -2.90 16.27 3.45
N LEU A 72 -3.50 15.74 2.38
CA LEU A 72 -3.13 16.10 1.01
C LEU A 72 -3.26 17.59 0.76
N GLN A 73 -4.37 18.22 1.18
CA GLN A 73 -4.56 19.67 1.03
C GLN A 73 -3.52 20.50 1.77
N LYS A 74 -3.08 20.05 2.96
CA LYS A 74 -2.00 20.72 3.72
C LYS A 74 -0.67 20.62 2.95
N ILE A 75 -0.31 19.44 2.43
CA ILE A 75 0.94 19.22 1.67
C ILE A 75 0.97 20.07 0.40
N ILE A 76 -0.11 20.08 -0.36
CA ILE A 76 -0.22 20.91 -1.58
C ILE A 76 -0.01 22.39 -1.27
N LYS A 77 -0.57 22.89 -0.15
CA LYS A 77 -0.42 24.29 0.26
C LYS A 77 0.97 24.63 0.78
N SER A 78 1.69 23.66 1.37
CA SER A 78 3.04 23.87 1.91
C SER A 78 4.15 23.79 0.85
N ASP A 79 3.83 23.39 -0.38
CA ASP A 79 4.78 23.17 -1.49
C ASP A 79 5.96 22.26 -1.10
N SER A 80 5.74 21.38 -0.10
CA SER A 80 6.76 20.47 0.42
C SER A 80 6.47 19.05 -0.03
N ILE A 81 7.54 18.34 -0.44
CA ILE A 81 7.49 16.91 -0.74
C ILE A 81 7.78 16.16 0.56
N LYS A 82 6.81 15.39 1.07
CA LYS A 82 7.04 14.45 2.16
C LYS A 82 7.08 13.03 1.62
N LEU A 83 8.13 12.31 1.97
CA LEU A 83 8.24 10.87 1.70
C LEU A 83 7.45 10.08 2.74
N ASP A 84 6.86 8.95 2.34
CA ASP A 84 5.97 8.13 3.17
C ASP A 84 6.64 7.57 4.44
N HIS A 85 7.97 7.52 4.46
CA HIS A 85 8.79 7.00 5.57
C HIS A 85 9.74 8.04 6.20
N SER A 86 9.56 9.34 5.92
CA SER A 86 10.40 10.36 6.57
C SER A 86 9.98 10.56 8.02
N ASN A 87 10.91 10.28 8.95
CA ASN A 87 10.75 10.70 10.34
C ASN A 87 10.89 12.22 10.40
N ASP A 88 9.90 12.91 10.92
CA ASP A 88 9.88 14.38 11.11
C ASP A 88 10.82 14.82 12.26
N GLU A 89 12.05 14.26 12.39
CA GLU A 89 12.98 14.64 13.46
C GLU A 89 13.70 15.97 13.24
N ASP A 90 13.69 16.54 12.02
CA ASP A 90 14.50 17.72 11.68
C ASP A 90 13.71 19.05 11.60
N ASP A 91 12.41 19.09 11.86
CA ASP A 91 11.65 20.35 11.85
C ASP A 91 11.53 20.94 13.27
N GLN A 92 12.59 21.58 13.76
CA GLN A 92 12.60 22.38 15.01
C GLN A 92 11.91 23.73 14.86
N GLY A 93 10.79 23.82 14.18
CA GLY A 93 10.06 25.08 13.95
C GLY A 93 8.54 24.92 14.09
N SER A 94 8.01 25.10 15.28
CA SER A 94 6.67 25.69 15.56
C SER A 94 5.37 24.93 15.19
N ILE A 95 5.34 23.61 14.97
CA ILE A 95 4.05 22.88 14.88
C ILE A 95 4.06 21.63 15.78
N LYS A 96 4.49 21.79 17.02
CA LYS A 96 4.69 20.64 17.94
C LYS A 96 3.44 20.20 18.72
N SER A 97 2.24 20.75 18.51
CA SER A 97 1.10 20.46 19.40
C SER A 97 -0.12 19.75 18.79
N GLU A 98 -0.19 19.54 17.47
CA GLU A 98 -1.41 18.97 16.87
C GLU A 98 -1.24 17.70 16.01
N ILE A 99 -0.03 17.18 15.82
CA ILE A 99 0.19 15.97 15.00
C ILE A 99 0.86 14.87 15.86
N ARG A 100 0.21 14.48 16.97
CA ARG A 100 0.61 13.27 17.73
C ARG A 100 0.00 11.97 17.22
N ASP A 101 -0.66 11.98 16.09
CA ASP A 101 -1.23 10.78 15.46
C ASP A 101 -0.75 10.67 14.01
N SER A 102 0.57 10.65 13.80
CA SER A 102 1.18 10.31 12.51
C SER A 102 0.97 8.82 12.27
N LYS A 103 -0.21 8.44 11.78
CA LYS A 103 -0.46 7.10 11.28
C LYS A 103 0.37 6.91 10.03
N TYR A 104 1.37 6.05 10.11
CA TYR A 104 2.14 5.61 8.95
C TYR A 104 1.20 5.00 7.91
N GLY A 105 1.42 5.29 6.62
CA GLY A 105 0.60 4.76 5.54
C GLY A 105 0.84 3.29 5.23
N THR A 106 1.94 2.73 5.75
CA THR A 106 2.38 1.36 5.48
C THR A 106 2.08 0.45 6.66
N VAL A 107 1.63 -0.76 6.37
CA VAL A 107 1.44 -1.84 7.34
C VAL A 107 2.19 -3.08 6.84
N GLY A 108 2.83 -3.80 7.75
CA GLY A 108 3.49 -5.06 7.49
C GLY A 108 3.08 -6.14 8.51
N ALA A 109 3.20 -7.39 8.12
CA ALA A 109 3.02 -8.54 8.99
C ALA A 109 3.98 -9.64 8.58
N ASP A 110 4.70 -10.17 9.57
CA ASP A 110 5.60 -11.31 9.42
C ASP A 110 5.08 -12.49 10.23
N ALA A 111 5.22 -13.69 9.70
CA ALA A 111 4.87 -14.91 10.39
C ALA A 111 5.90 -16.00 10.09
N LEU A 112 6.23 -16.78 11.10
CA LEU A 112 7.05 -17.99 10.94
C LEU A 112 6.18 -19.23 11.15
N ASP A 113 6.34 -20.20 10.27
CA ASP A 113 5.78 -21.53 10.52
C ASP A 113 6.67 -22.33 11.50
N ARG A 114 6.19 -23.51 11.90
CA ARG A 114 6.94 -24.40 12.81
C ARG A 114 8.27 -24.92 12.24
N PHE A 115 8.56 -24.68 10.98
CA PHE A 115 9.80 -25.08 10.30
C PHE A 115 10.74 -23.89 10.07
N GLY A 116 10.35 -22.68 10.46
CA GLY A 116 11.15 -21.46 10.31
C GLY A 116 11.05 -20.80 8.94
N ASN A 117 10.00 -21.12 8.18
CA ASN A 117 9.74 -20.44 6.89
C ASN A 117 8.87 -19.21 7.09
#